data_de67fae011f651028b5b59299c3144ff
#
_entry.id   de67fae011f651028b5b59299c3144ff
#
_cell.length_a   1.000
_cell.length_b   1.000
_cell.length_c   1.000
_cell.angle_alpha   90.00
_cell.angle_beta   90.00
_cell.angle_gamma   90.00
#
_symmetry.space_group_name_H-M   'P 1'
#
loop_
_entity.id
_entity.type
_entity.pdbx_description
1 polymer ?
#
loop_
_entity_poly.entity_id
_entity_poly.type
_entity_poly.pdbx_seq_one_letter_code
_entity_poly.pdbx_strand_id
1 'polypeptide(L)'
;MPSTLTENSSVSPVSSAPGKNHKAVAYQKDMTELVEQYLPLVKSHVSKIRPFFPETTTTEELYSLGLKGLITAINQFQPDKNATLGSYASLRIRGTMLDELRRLDPMSRGARTKAKKLSRTIETLEGRLARPPEEEEVRKELGLSSAEYSRLLEEV
;
A
#
# COMPACT_ATOMS: atom_id res chain seq x y z
N MET A 1 -32.58 12.76 -78.59
CA MET A 1 -32.86 11.93 -77.41
C MET A 1 -31.60 11.79 -76.63
N PRO A 2 -31.43 12.52 -75.58
CA PRO A 2 -30.37 12.22 -74.67
C PRO A 2 -30.88 11.80 -73.32
N SER A 3 -30.24 10.81 -72.82
CA SER A 3 -30.49 10.19 -71.53
C SER A 3 -29.90 11.05 -70.42
N THR A 4 -30.69 11.33 -69.48
CA THR A 4 -30.35 12.01 -68.22
C THR A 4 -29.68 11.08 -67.24
N LEU A 5 -28.44 11.34 -66.87
CA LEU A 5 -27.78 10.73 -65.75
C LEU A 5 -27.95 11.62 -64.54
N THR A 6 -28.70 11.14 -63.60
CA THR A 6 -28.83 11.68 -62.26
C THR A 6 -27.75 11.06 -61.41
N GLU A 7 -26.69 11.77 -61.09
CA GLU A 7 -25.77 11.44 -60.04
C GLU A 7 -26.31 11.95 -58.71
N ASN A 8 -26.72 11.00 -57.90
CA ASN A 8 -27.13 11.24 -56.57
C ASN A 8 -25.91 11.02 -55.64
N SER A 9 -25.16 12.07 -55.41
CA SER A 9 -24.12 12.09 -54.40
C SER A 9 -24.71 12.42 -53.06
N SER A 10 -25.18 11.40 -52.38
CA SER A 10 -25.51 11.50 -50.97
C SER A 10 -24.22 11.46 -50.11
N VAL A 11 -23.66 12.63 -49.91
CA VAL A 11 -22.61 12.79 -48.88
C VAL A 11 -23.29 12.78 -47.55
N SER A 12 -23.20 11.68 -46.86
CA SER A 12 -23.60 11.57 -45.46
C SER A 12 -22.69 12.46 -44.61
N PRO A 13 -23.23 13.30 -43.72
CA PRO A 13 -22.39 14.06 -42.82
C PRO A 13 -21.71 13.09 -41.85
N VAL A 14 -20.41 13.10 -41.87
CA VAL A 14 -19.60 12.44 -40.83
C VAL A 14 -19.95 13.10 -39.50
N SER A 15 -20.75 12.39 -38.73
CA SER A 15 -20.99 12.71 -37.34
C SER A 15 -19.68 12.58 -36.58
N SER A 16 -18.95 13.66 -36.46
CA SER A 16 -17.85 13.80 -35.52
C SER A 16 -18.44 13.72 -34.11
N ALA A 17 -18.39 12.55 -33.53
CA ALA A 17 -18.71 12.39 -32.11
C ALA A 17 -17.77 13.28 -31.29
N PRO A 18 -18.27 14.28 -30.55
CA PRO A 18 -17.43 15.04 -29.64
C PRO A 18 -17.24 14.21 -28.42
N GLY A 19 -16.07 13.68 -28.22
CA GLY A 19 -16.32 13.17 -26.94
C GLY A 19 -15.23 12.54 -26.13
N LYS A 20 -14.22 11.96 -26.65
CA LYS A 20 -13.23 11.31 -25.78
C LYS A 20 -12.38 12.33 -25.01
N ASN A 21 -12.08 13.49 -25.58
CA ASN A 21 -11.23 14.49 -24.95
C ASN A 21 -11.96 15.31 -23.88
N HIS A 22 -13.23 15.68 -24.07
CA HIS A 22 -13.96 16.44 -23.08
C HIS A 22 -14.26 15.64 -21.80
N LYS A 23 -14.60 14.37 -21.93
CA LYS A 23 -14.78 13.49 -20.76
C LYS A 23 -13.46 13.26 -20.03
N ALA A 24 -12.36 13.09 -20.74
CA ALA A 24 -11.05 12.91 -20.14
C ALA A 24 -10.59 14.18 -19.40
N VAL A 25 -10.80 15.35 -19.95
CA VAL A 25 -10.46 16.64 -19.31
C VAL A 25 -11.34 16.90 -18.09
N ALA A 26 -12.64 16.64 -18.17
CA ALA A 26 -13.54 16.75 -17.04
C ALA A 26 -13.16 15.76 -15.92
N TYR A 27 -12.85 14.53 -16.27
CA TYR A 27 -12.40 13.51 -15.33
C TYR A 27 -11.08 13.90 -14.64
N GLN A 28 -10.12 14.45 -15.38
CA GLN A 28 -8.85 14.92 -14.80
C GLN A 28 -9.07 16.12 -13.85
N LYS A 29 -9.98 17.02 -14.18
CA LYS A 29 -10.32 18.14 -13.31
C LYS A 29 -10.94 17.66 -12.00
N ASP A 30 -11.91 16.77 -12.11
CA ASP A 30 -12.55 16.15 -10.94
C ASP A 30 -11.54 15.36 -10.10
N MET A 31 -10.59 14.66 -10.73
CA MET A 31 -9.52 13.94 -10.06
C MET A 31 -8.61 14.87 -9.27
N THR A 32 -8.19 15.99 -9.86
CA THR A 32 -7.34 16.98 -9.19
C THR A 32 -8.04 17.57 -7.97
N GLU A 33 -9.29 17.97 -8.12
CA GLU A 33 -10.12 18.50 -7.03
C GLU A 33 -10.28 17.48 -5.88
N LEU A 34 -10.53 16.21 -6.21
CA LEU A 34 -10.63 15.14 -5.21
C LEU A 34 -9.29 14.89 -4.50
N VAL A 35 -8.18 14.88 -5.24
CA VAL A 35 -6.85 14.73 -4.63
C VAL A 35 -6.59 15.88 -3.67
N GLU A 36 -6.83 17.12 -4.07
CA GLU A 36 -6.65 18.30 -3.21
C GLU A 36 -7.53 18.23 -1.95
N GLN A 37 -8.78 17.82 -2.09
CA GLN A 37 -9.70 17.66 -0.98
C GLN A 37 -9.21 16.66 0.06
N TYR A 38 -8.58 15.56 -0.37
CA TYR A 38 -8.12 14.49 0.51
C TYR A 38 -6.62 14.55 0.86
N LEU A 39 -5.88 15.56 0.40
CA LEU A 39 -4.48 15.77 0.81
C LEU A 39 -4.26 15.81 2.32
N PRO A 40 -5.12 16.46 3.14
CA PRO A 40 -4.98 16.44 4.59
C PRO A 40 -5.00 15.03 5.18
N LEU A 41 -5.73 14.12 4.56
CA LEU A 41 -5.77 12.71 4.97
C LEU A 41 -4.42 12.03 4.72
N VAL A 42 -3.79 12.28 3.56
CA VAL A 42 -2.43 11.81 3.27
C VAL A 42 -1.44 12.32 4.29
N LYS A 43 -1.47 13.63 4.61
CA LYS A 43 -0.62 14.25 5.63
C LYS A 43 -0.76 13.58 7.00
N SER A 44 -1.99 13.32 7.41
CA SER A 44 -2.29 12.65 8.68
C SER A 44 -1.68 11.24 8.74
N HIS A 45 -1.82 10.46 7.66
CA HIS A 45 -1.24 9.11 7.60
C HIS A 45 0.29 9.14 7.58
N VAL A 46 0.91 10.06 6.83
CA VAL A 46 2.36 10.24 6.79
C VAL A 46 2.90 10.53 8.20
N SER A 47 2.30 11.48 8.92
CA SER A 47 2.73 11.84 10.28
C SER A 47 2.65 10.65 11.25
N LYS A 48 1.63 9.83 11.14
CA LYS A 48 1.44 8.66 12.02
C LYS A 48 2.39 7.51 11.71
N ILE A 49 2.74 7.32 10.45
CA ILE A 49 3.55 6.17 10.02
C ILE A 49 5.05 6.48 9.96
N ARG A 50 5.42 7.75 9.85
CA ARG A 50 6.82 8.20 9.76
C ARG A 50 7.75 7.56 10.79
N PRO A 51 7.37 7.44 12.08
CA PRO A 51 8.25 6.86 13.09
C PRO A 51 8.61 5.38 12.86
N PHE A 52 7.85 4.67 12.05
CA PHE A 52 8.08 3.25 11.75
C PHE A 52 8.95 3.02 10.52
N PHE A 53 9.23 4.07 9.75
CA PHE A 53 10.09 4.00 8.58
C PHE A 53 11.54 4.29 8.94
N PRO A 54 12.51 3.70 8.20
CA PRO A 54 13.92 4.03 8.36
C PRO A 54 14.19 5.53 8.16
N GLU A 55 15.20 6.06 8.82
CA GLU A 55 15.60 7.47 8.65
C GLU A 55 16.02 7.81 7.22
N THR A 56 16.47 6.80 6.47
CA THR A 56 16.80 6.92 5.05
C THR A 56 15.62 7.21 4.16
N THR A 57 14.39 6.92 4.61
CA THR A 57 13.15 7.25 3.89
C THR A 57 12.78 8.70 4.14
N THR A 58 12.71 9.49 3.09
CA THR A 58 12.36 10.90 3.20
C THR A 58 10.85 11.10 3.42
N THR A 59 10.48 12.26 3.94
CA THR A 59 9.07 12.63 4.10
C THR A 59 8.38 12.77 2.75
N GLU A 60 9.09 13.28 1.74
CA GLU A 60 8.61 13.41 0.37
C GLU A 60 8.29 12.05 -0.27
N GLU A 61 9.12 11.04 -0.02
CA GLU A 61 8.85 9.66 -0.48
C GLU A 61 7.59 9.11 0.17
N LEU A 62 7.38 9.34 1.47
CA LEU A 62 6.16 8.93 2.16
C LEU A 62 4.92 9.66 1.64
N TYR A 63 5.05 10.96 1.30
CA TYR A 63 3.97 11.72 0.66
C TYR A 63 3.63 11.15 -0.70
N SER A 64 4.62 10.88 -1.54
CA SER A 64 4.43 10.29 -2.87
C SER A 64 3.74 8.93 -2.76
N LEU A 65 4.11 8.13 -1.79
CA LEU A 65 3.51 6.84 -1.52
C LEU A 65 2.05 6.98 -1.08
N GLY A 66 1.77 7.93 -0.19
CA GLY A 66 0.41 8.24 0.26
C GLY A 66 -0.48 8.75 -0.88
N LEU A 67 0.04 9.62 -1.74
CA LEU A 67 -0.65 10.08 -2.94
C LEU A 67 -0.96 8.95 -3.91
N LYS A 68 -0.04 8.02 -4.11
CA LYS A 68 -0.30 6.81 -4.92
C LYS A 68 -1.47 6.02 -4.36
N GLY A 69 -1.52 5.82 -3.05
CA GLY A 69 -2.64 5.15 -2.38
C GLY A 69 -3.96 5.90 -2.55
N LEU A 70 -3.95 7.24 -2.44
CA LEU A 70 -5.12 8.09 -2.63
C LEU A 70 -5.64 8.04 -4.06
N ILE A 71 -4.77 8.20 -5.07
CA ILE A 71 -5.16 8.15 -6.48
C ILE A 71 -5.74 6.77 -6.83
N THR A 72 -5.13 5.71 -6.33
CA THR A 72 -5.66 4.34 -6.50
C THR A 72 -7.05 4.22 -5.88
N ALA A 73 -7.25 4.79 -4.69
CA ALA A 73 -8.56 4.78 -4.02
C ALA A 73 -9.62 5.51 -4.83
N ILE A 74 -9.32 6.71 -5.34
CA ILE A 74 -10.26 7.50 -6.15
C ILE A 74 -10.65 6.74 -7.41
N ASN A 75 -9.69 6.10 -8.07
CA ASN A 75 -9.93 5.35 -9.31
C ASN A 75 -10.73 4.05 -9.09
N GLN A 76 -10.59 3.40 -7.96
CA GLN A 76 -11.18 2.10 -7.68
C GLN A 76 -12.43 2.18 -6.79
N PHE A 77 -12.73 3.34 -6.21
CA PHE A 77 -13.87 3.49 -5.34
C PHE A 77 -15.18 3.26 -6.09
N GLN A 78 -15.98 2.38 -5.54
CA GLN A 78 -17.37 2.17 -5.98
C GLN A 78 -18.28 2.63 -4.84
N PRO A 79 -19.21 3.56 -5.11
CA PRO A 79 -20.17 4.00 -4.11
C PRO A 79 -20.95 2.81 -3.56
N ASP A 80 -20.79 2.56 -2.29
CA ASP A 80 -21.54 1.56 -1.55
C ASP A 80 -22.26 2.25 -0.37
N LYS A 81 -23.40 1.69 0.05
CA LYS A 81 -24.22 2.27 1.11
C LYS A 81 -23.51 2.37 2.46
N ASN A 82 -22.42 1.61 2.65
CA ASN A 82 -21.71 1.49 3.92
C ASN A 82 -20.31 2.11 3.94
N ALA A 83 -19.82 2.63 2.82
CA ALA A 83 -18.48 3.20 2.73
C ALA A 83 -18.45 4.56 2.06
N THR A 84 -17.74 5.51 2.65
CA THR A 84 -17.43 6.81 2.04
C THR A 84 -16.10 6.75 1.31
N LEU A 85 -15.91 7.64 0.33
CA LEU A 85 -14.60 7.77 -0.34
C LEU A 85 -13.49 8.06 0.68
N GLY A 86 -13.75 8.89 1.68
CA GLY A 86 -12.77 9.21 2.72
C GLY A 86 -12.31 8.00 3.53
N SER A 87 -13.23 7.17 3.98
CA SER A 87 -12.89 5.95 4.73
C SER A 87 -12.16 4.92 3.85
N TYR A 88 -12.59 4.76 2.60
CA TYR A 88 -11.93 3.89 1.64
C TYR A 88 -10.52 4.39 1.28
N ALA A 89 -10.36 5.69 1.03
CA ALA A 89 -9.06 6.31 0.77
C ALA A 89 -8.11 6.15 1.97
N SER A 90 -8.59 6.36 3.19
CA SER A 90 -7.81 6.15 4.40
C SER A 90 -7.26 4.72 4.50
N LEU A 91 -8.09 3.73 4.22
CA LEU A 91 -7.70 2.33 4.21
C LEU A 91 -6.64 2.03 3.13
N ARG A 92 -6.82 2.57 1.92
CA ARG A 92 -5.90 2.36 0.80
C ARG A 92 -4.57 3.07 0.98
N ILE A 93 -4.58 4.30 1.48
CA ILE A 93 -3.36 5.07 1.81
C ILE A 93 -2.54 4.31 2.85
N ARG A 94 -3.18 3.91 3.95
CA ARG A 94 -2.53 3.12 5.00
C ARG A 94 -2.00 1.79 4.48
N GLY A 95 -2.79 1.07 3.69
CA GLY A 95 -2.39 -0.21 3.09
C GLY A 95 -1.14 -0.07 2.21
N THR A 96 -1.10 0.94 1.35
CA THR A 96 0.05 1.22 0.48
C THR A 96 1.32 1.52 1.30
N MET A 97 1.20 2.31 2.36
CA MET A 97 2.32 2.62 3.25
C MET A 97 2.81 1.40 4.03
N LEU A 98 1.90 0.58 4.55
CA LEU A 98 2.27 -0.64 5.28
C LEU A 98 2.91 -1.69 4.36
N ASP A 99 2.46 -1.80 3.11
CA ASP A 99 3.07 -2.71 2.13
C ASP A 99 4.51 -2.30 1.82
N GLU A 100 4.77 -1.00 1.68
CA GLU A 100 6.13 -0.48 1.50
C GLU A 100 7.00 -0.69 2.74
N LEU A 101 6.45 -0.45 3.93
CA LEU A 101 7.15 -0.72 5.19
C LEU A 101 7.58 -2.20 5.29
N ARG A 102 6.70 -3.12 4.92
CA ARG A 102 7.02 -4.56 4.88
C ARG A 102 8.07 -4.87 3.83
N ARG A 103 8.06 -4.19 2.69
CA ARG A 103 9.07 -4.36 1.63
C ARG A 103 10.45 -3.90 2.07
N LEU A 104 10.51 -2.79 2.81
CA LEU A 104 11.77 -2.23 3.34
C LEU A 104 12.30 -2.96 4.57
N ASP A 105 11.45 -3.72 5.23
CA ASP A 105 11.84 -4.48 6.40
C ASP A 105 12.70 -5.69 5.98
N PRO A 106 13.94 -5.78 6.45
CA PRO A 106 14.81 -6.91 6.16
C PRO A 106 14.29 -8.23 6.73
N MET A 107 13.35 -8.14 7.68
CA MET A 107 12.81 -9.31 8.35
C MET A 107 11.58 -9.86 7.64
N SER A 108 11.67 -11.08 7.12
CA SER A 108 10.53 -11.79 6.56
C SER A 108 9.45 -12.06 7.61
N ARG A 109 8.20 -12.37 7.19
CA ARG A 109 7.13 -12.78 8.13
C ARG A 109 7.55 -13.97 8.99
N GLY A 110 8.27 -14.91 8.38
CA GLY A 110 8.81 -16.08 9.08
C GLY A 110 9.82 -15.68 10.15
N ALA A 111 10.77 -14.81 9.79
CA ALA A 111 11.78 -14.30 10.71
C ALA A 111 11.15 -13.54 11.89
N ARG A 112 10.16 -12.68 11.64
CA ARG A 112 9.42 -12.00 12.73
C ARG A 112 8.71 -12.95 13.68
N THR A 113 8.10 -13.99 13.15
CA THR A 113 7.45 -15.03 13.98
C THR A 113 8.47 -15.75 14.84
N LYS A 114 9.63 -16.07 14.25
CA LYS A 114 10.75 -16.71 14.96
C LYS A 114 11.33 -15.78 16.03
N ALA A 115 11.58 -14.51 15.71
CA ALA A 115 12.04 -13.51 16.66
C ALA A 115 11.09 -13.34 17.85
N LYS A 116 9.78 -13.27 17.57
CA LYS A 116 8.76 -13.17 18.62
C LYS A 116 8.71 -14.41 19.50
N LYS A 117 8.87 -15.59 18.92
CA LYS A 117 8.95 -16.85 19.68
C LYS A 117 10.18 -16.88 20.56
N LEU A 118 11.34 -16.47 20.02
CA LEU A 118 12.61 -16.38 20.77
C LEU A 118 12.48 -15.43 21.96
N SER A 119 12.00 -14.20 21.73
CA SER A 119 11.81 -13.20 22.81
C SER A 119 10.90 -13.70 23.92
N ARG A 120 9.77 -14.32 23.57
CA ARG A 120 8.84 -14.88 24.56
C ARG A 120 9.46 -16.04 25.37
N THR A 121 10.27 -16.85 24.71
CA THR A 121 10.98 -17.95 25.39
C THR A 121 12.00 -17.40 26.38
N ILE A 122 12.77 -16.37 26.01
CA ILE A 122 13.71 -15.70 26.89
C ILE A 122 12.98 -15.10 28.10
N GLU A 123 11.93 -14.30 27.89
CA GLU A 123 11.12 -13.70 28.95
C GLU A 123 10.56 -14.76 29.92
N THR A 124 10.07 -15.88 29.41
CA THR A 124 9.55 -16.98 30.22
C THR A 124 10.64 -17.62 31.07
N LEU A 125 11.82 -17.84 30.48
CA LEU A 125 12.97 -18.40 31.19
C LEU A 125 13.52 -17.42 32.24
N GLU A 126 13.62 -16.14 31.94
CA GLU A 126 14.01 -15.10 32.90
C GLU A 126 13.07 -15.08 34.11
N GLY A 127 11.76 -15.12 33.89
CA GLY A 127 10.78 -15.21 34.97
C GLY A 127 10.90 -16.45 35.81
N ARG A 128 11.26 -17.60 35.19
CA ARG A 128 11.41 -18.90 35.90
C ARG A 128 12.76 -19.00 36.64
N LEU A 129 13.83 -18.50 36.05
CA LEU A 129 15.20 -18.62 36.58
C LEU A 129 15.59 -17.46 37.49
N ALA A 130 14.86 -16.34 37.46
CA ALA A 130 15.19 -15.07 38.11
C ALA A 130 16.60 -14.54 37.75
N ARG A 131 17.08 -14.90 36.58
CA ARG A 131 18.31 -14.43 35.92
C ARG A 131 18.19 -14.54 34.42
N PRO A 132 19.02 -13.84 33.65
CA PRO A 132 19.11 -14.04 32.20
C PRO A 132 19.43 -15.52 31.88
N PRO A 133 18.69 -16.15 30.95
CA PRO A 133 18.97 -17.52 30.56
C PRO A 133 20.26 -17.60 29.71
N GLU A 134 20.95 -18.72 29.82
CA GLU A 134 22.06 -19.05 28.96
C GLU A 134 21.56 -19.55 27.59
N GLU A 135 22.38 -19.40 26.57
CA GLU A 135 22.06 -19.83 25.21
C GLU A 135 21.57 -21.29 25.14
N GLU A 136 22.22 -22.17 25.89
CA GLU A 136 21.86 -23.59 25.92
C GLU A 136 20.48 -23.83 26.52
N GLU A 137 20.09 -23.05 27.53
CA GLU A 137 18.77 -23.13 28.16
C GLU A 137 17.67 -22.68 27.19
N VAL A 138 17.90 -21.57 26.47
CA VAL A 138 16.99 -21.06 25.44
C VAL A 138 16.84 -22.07 24.30
N ARG A 139 17.94 -22.61 23.84
CA ARG A 139 17.98 -23.61 22.77
C ARG A 139 17.18 -24.88 23.14
N LYS A 140 17.38 -25.38 24.35
CA LYS A 140 16.64 -26.55 24.88
C LYS A 140 15.16 -26.26 24.98
N GLU A 141 14.77 -25.11 25.49
CA GLU A 141 13.36 -24.71 25.63
C GLU A 141 12.68 -24.59 24.26
N LEU A 142 13.40 -24.12 23.24
CA LEU A 142 12.92 -24.06 21.87
C LEU A 142 12.89 -25.43 21.17
N GLY A 143 13.54 -26.45 21.72
CA GLY A 143 13.67 -27.77 21.12
C GLY A 143 14.55 -27.81 19.87
N LEU A 144 15.53 -26.93 19.79
CA LEU A 144 16.41 -26.77 18.62
C LEU A 144 17.78 -27.42 18.84
N SER A 145 18.34 -27.98 17.78
CA SER A 145 19.75 -28.33 17.73
C SER A 145 20.65 -27.09 17.70
N SER A 146 21.94 -27.23 17.98
CA SER A 146 22.88 -26.10 17.93
C SER A 146 22.91 -25.44 16.54
N ALA A 147 22.89 -26.23 15.47
CA ALA A 147 22.89 -25.72 14.10
C ALA A 147 21.57 -24.98 13.75
N GLU A 148 20.44 -25.47 14.22
CA GLU A 148 19.14 -24.79 14.00
C GLU A 148 19.03 -23.50 14.80
N TYR A 149 19.57 -23.45 16.00
CA TYR A 149 19.60 -22.26 16.82
C TYR A 149 20.51 -21.17 16.20
N SER A 150 21.70 -21.55 15.71
CA SER A 150 22.58 -20.62 15.00
C SER A 150 21.88 -20.02 13.76
N ARG A 151 21.19 -20.84 12.96
CA ARG A 151 20.41 -20.34 11.82
C ARG A 151 19.27 -19.42 12.26
N LEU A 152 18.61 -19.74 13.36
CA LEU A 152 17.57 -18.87 13.92
C LEU A 152 18.13 -17.49 14.25
N LEU A 153 19.32 -17.43 14.88
CA LEU A 153 19.97 -16.15 15.22
C LEU A 153 20.42 -15.34 14.00
N GLU A 154 20.77 -16.01 12.90
CA GLU A 154 21.11 -15.33 11.63
C GLU A 154 19.88 -14.76 10.91
N GLU A 155 18.69 -15.32 11.15
CA GLU A 155 17.43 -14.92 10.50
C GLU A 155 16.68 -13.81 11.26
N VAL A 156 16.98 -13.59 12.53
CA VAL A 156 16.29 -12.66 13.44
C VAL A 156 17.18 -11.53 13.87
#